data_9b98a539592513f9b663b190f00fa1eb
#
_entry.id   9b98a539592513f9b663b190f00fa1eb
#
_cell.length_a   1.000
_cell.length_b   1.000
_cell.length_c   1.000
_cell.angle_alpha   90.00
_cell.angle_beta   90.00
_cell.angle_gamma   90.00
#
_symmetry.space_group_name_H-M   'P 1'
#
loop_
_entity.id
_entity.type
_entity.pdbx_description
1 polymer ?
#
loop_
_entity_poly.entity_id
_entity_poly.type
_entity_poly.pdbx_seq_one_letter_code
_entity_poly.pdbx_strand_id
1 'polypeptide(L)'
;KLLEFDMVLSHPMILAEIACGTPPAPRDKTLGDLGQLRQAQQASLREVIDFIEREKLYGLGCGLVDMVLLASTLITPNAQLWTLDKRLAVLSKRFEIAYQTFMH
;
A
#
# COMPACT_ATOMS: atom_id res chain seq x y z
N LYS A 1 -10.77 -6.92 12.81
CA LYS A 1 -9.32 -7.05 12.82
C LYS A 1 -8.75 -7.09 11.44
N LEU A 2 -7.61 -6.48 11.32
CA LEU A 2 -6.96 -6.41 10.03
C LEU A 2 -6.50 -7.77 9.54
N LEU A 3 -6.22 -8.69 10.46
CA LEU A 3 -5.71 -10.00 10.11
C LEU A 3 -6.77 -10.99 9.65
N GLU A 4 -8.03 -10.59 9.67
CA GLU A 4 -9.06 -11.41 9.06
C GLU A 4 -8.88 -11.38 7.55
N PHE A 5 -9.21 -12.49 6.89
CA PHE A 5 -8.85 -12.68 5.48
C PHE A 5 -9.32 -11.55 4.60
N ASP A 6 -10.56 -11.09 4.79
CA ASP A 6 -11.12 -10.08 3.92
C ASP A 6 -10.51 -8.72 4.12
N MET A 7 -9.78 -8.55 5.23
CA MET A 7 -9.20 -7.26 5.58
C MET A 7 -7.78 -7.12 5.09
N VAL A 8 -7.18 -8.20 4.60
CA VAL A 8 -5.80 -8.17 4.12
C VAL A 8 -5.84 -8.09 2.61
N LEU A 9 -5.41 -6.96 2.10
CA LEU A 9 -5.38 -6.71 0.66
C LEU A 9 -3.95 -6.64 0.18
N SER A 10 -3.76 -6.96 -1.09
CA SER A 10 -2.48 -6.85 -1.75
C SER A 10 -2.58 -5.82 -2.87
N HIS A 11 -1.45 -5.44 -3.40
CA HIS A 11 -1.35 -4.57 -4.56
C HIS A 11 -0.24 -5.11 -5.45
N PRO A 12 -0.41 -5.07 -6.78
CA PRO A 12 0.64 -5.58 -7.68
C PRO A 12 2.01 -4.94 -7.45
N MET A 13 2.05 -3.67 -7.02
CA MET A 13 3.31 -3.01 -6.71
C MET A 13 4.00 -3.63 -5.51
N ILE A 14 3.25 -4.08 -4.50
CA ILE A 14 3.82 -4.76 -3.34
C ILE A 14 4.42 -6.08 -3.78
N LEU A 15 3.68 -6.84 -4.58
CA LEU A 15 4.16 -8.12 -5.08
C LEU A 15 5.42 -7.94 -5.93
N ALA A 16 5.43 -6.92 -6.77
CA ALA A 16 6.59 -6.62 -7.61
C ALA A 16 7.82 -6.26 -6.79
N GLU A 17 7.64 -5.46 -5.73
CA GLU A 17 8.75 -5.10 -4.85
C GLU A 17 9.32 -6.32 -4.12
N ILE A 18 8.43 -7.18 -3.65
CA ILE A 18 8.88 -8.43 -2.99
C ILE A 18 9.61 -9.32 -3.98
N ALA A 19 9.13 -9.37 -5.22
CA ALA A 19 9.76 -10.18 -6.26
C ALA A 19 11.16 -9.68 -6.61
N CYS A 20 11.40 -8.37 -6.49
CA CYS A 20 12.72 -7.81 -6.72
C CYS A 20 13.73 -8.17 -5.64
N GLY A 21 13.26 -8.56 -4.48
CA GLY A 21 14.12 -8.90 -3.35
C GLY A 21 14.31 -10.39 -3.18
N THR A 22 14.50 -10.79 -1.93
CA THR A 22 14.70 -12.20 -1.54
C THR A 22 13.58 -12.60 -0.59
N PRO A 23 12.40 -12.95 -1.11
CA PRO A 23 11.31 -13.38 -0.23
C PRO A 23 11.66 -14.69 0.48
N PRO A 24 10.96 -15.02 1.57
CA PRO A 24 11.19 -16.27 2.26
C PRO A 24 11.06 -17.47 1.34
N ALA A 25 11.92 -18.48 1.57
CA ALA A 25 11.89 -19.70 0.80
C ALA A 25 10.70 -20.58 1.21
N PRO A 26 10.12 -21.35 0.29
CA PRO A 26 10.44 -21.37 -1.13
C PRO A 26 9.83 -20.15 -1.84
N ARG A 27 10.63 -19.55 -2.71
CA ARG A 27 10.25 -18.32 -3.39
C ARG A 27 8.93 -18.43 -4.14
N ASP A 28 8.77 -19.50 -4.91
CA ASP A 28 7.57 -19.67 -5.73
C ASP A 28 6.31 -19.76 -4.88
N LYS A 29 6.39 -20.45 -3.74
CA LYS A 29 5.24 -20.57 -2.85
C LYS A 29 4.89 -19.22 -2.23
N THR A 30 5.89 -18.48 -1.76
CA THR A 30 5.67 -17.18 -1.14
C THR A 30 5.02 -16.22 -2.11
N LEU A 31 5.54 -16.13 -3.33
CA LEU A 31 4.97 -15.23 -4.33
C LEU A 31 3.57 -15.68 -4.76
N GLY A 32 3.37 -16.99 -4.86
CA GLY A 32 2.05 -17.53 -5.21
C GLY A 32 1.01 -17.24 -4.14
N ASP A 33 1.35 -17.43 -2.87
CA ASP A 33 0.45 -17.17 -1.76
C ASP A 33 0.07 -15.69 -1.70
N LEU A 34 1.05 -14.80 -1.85
CA LEU A 34 0.80 -13.36 -1.84
C LEU A 34 -0.07 -12.93 -3.03
N GLY A 35 0.12 -13.57 -4.18
CA GLY A 35 -0.69 -13.28 -5.37
C GLY A 35 -2.15 -13.68 -5.23
N GLN A 36 -2.49 -14.51 -4.26
CA GLN A 36 -3.86 -14.92 -4.05
C GLN A 36 -4.63 -14.02 -3.09
N LEU A 37 -3.96 -13.06 -2.45
CA LEU A 37 -4.65 -12.11 -1.59
C LEU A 37 -5.55 -11.20 -2.43
N ARG A 38 -6.62 -10.71 -1.80
CA ARG A 38 -7.49 -9.75 -2.47
C ARG A 38 -6.67 -8.54 -2.89
N GLN A 39 -6.97 -8.05 -4.08
CA GLN A 39 -6.25 -6.91 -4.63
C GLN A 39 -6.96 -5.61 -4.26
N ALA A 40 -6.19 -4.62 -3.85
CA ALA A 40 -6.69 -3.26 -3.75
C ALA A 40 -6.99 -2.74 -5.17
N GLN A 41 -7.87 -1.76 -5.26
CA GLN A 41 -8.08 -1.09 -6.54
C GLN A 41 -6.82 -0.31 -6.90
N GLN A 42 -6.43 -0.40 -8.16
CA GLN A 42 -5.22 0.25 -8.62
C GLN A 42 -5.51 1.63 -9.16
N ALA A 43 -4.85 2.64 -8.60
CA ALA A 43 -4.87 3.96 -9.19
C ALA A 43 -3.99 3.96 -10.44
N SER A 44 -4.45 4.61 -11.50
CA SER A 44 -3.65 4.78 -12.71
C SER A 44 -2.53 5.80 -12.44
N LEU A 45 -1.49 5.77 -13.27
CA LEU A 45 -0.42 6.75 -13.12
C LEU A 45 -0.94 8.18 -13.28
N ARG A 46 -1.90 8.41 -14.17
CA ARG A 46 -2.51 9.73 -14.31
C ARG A 46 -3.20 10.15 -13.02
N GLU A 47 -3.96 9.25 -12.43
CA GLU A 47 -4.63 9.54 -11.15
C GLU A 47 -3.62 9.83 -10.04
N VAL A 48 -2.51 9.10 -10.02
CA VAL A 48 -1.46 9.32 -9.04
C VAL A 48 -0.82 10.69 -9.24
N ILE A 49 -0.52 11.06 -10.48
CA ILE A 49 0.06 12.37 -10.78
C ILE A 49 -0.88 13.50 -10.34
N ASP A 50 -2.15 13.38 -10.69
CA ASP A 50 -3.15 14.39 -10.34
C ASP A 50 -3.30 14.50 -8.81
N PHE A 51 -3.26 13.37 -8.12
CA PHE A 51 -3.31 13.32 -6.67
C PHE A 51 -2.10 14.03 -6.04
N ILE A 52 -0.90 13.74 -6.54
CA ILE A 52 0.32 14.39 -6.05
C ILE A 52 0.22 15.91 -6.20
N GLU A 53 -0.24 16.37 -7.36
CA GLU A 53 -0.36 17.81 -7.61
C GLU A 53 -1.44 18.45 -6.75
N ARG A 54 -2.60 17.82 -6.66
CA ARG A 54 -3.72 18.37 -5.90
C ARG A 54 -3.40 18.48 -4.41
N GLU A 55 -2.77 17.46 -3.85
CA GLU A 55 -2.48 17.40 -2.43
C GLU A 55 -1.08 17.92 -2.07
N LYS A 56 -0.32 18.35 -3.06
CA LYS A 56 1.03 18.89 -2.87
C LYS A 56 1.95 17.91 -2.16
N LEU A 57 1.98 16.68 -2.68
CA LEU A 57 2.75 15.60 -2.07
C LEU A 57 4.17 15.49 -2.60
N TYR A 58 4.56 16.41 -3.48
CA TYR A 58 5.91 16.43 -4.03
C TYR A 58 6.90 16.98 -3.00
N GLY A 59 8.13 16.51 -3.09
CA GLY A 59 9.20 17.01 -2.22
C GLY A 59 9.13 16.50 -0.78
N LEU A 60 8.29 15.53 -0.48
CA LEU A 60 8.12 15.02 0.87
C LEU A 60 8.97 13.78 1.17
N GLY A 61 9.78 13.35 0.21
CA GLY A 61 10.67 12.24 0.43
C GLY A 61 10.05 10.86 0.15
N CYS A 62 8.82 10.82 -0.33
CA CYS A 62 8.18 9.57 -0.74
C CYS A 62 8.35 9.36 -2.24
N GLY A 63 8.55 8.11 -2.64
CA GLY A 63 8.73 7.77 -4.04
C GLY A 63 7.42 7.37 -4.72
N LEU A 64 7.55 6.98 -5.98
CA LEU A 64 6.39 6.63 -6.79
C LEU A 64 5.59 5.47 -6.21
N VAL A 65 6.27 4.43 -5.75
CA VAL A 65 5.57 3.26 -5.20
C VAL A 65 4.71 3.68 -4.01
N ASP A 66 5.26 4.52 -3.13
CA ASP A 66 4.51 5.02 -1.98
C ASP A 66 3.26 5.78 -2.41
N MET A 67 3.39 6.61 -3.44
CA MET A 67 2.26 7.40 -3.93
C MET A 67 1.21 6.51 -4.58
N VAL A 68 1.63 5.49 -5.33
CA VAL A 68 0.70 4.53 -5.92
C VAL A 68 -0.07 3.79 -4.84
N LEU A 69 0.61 3.34 -3.78
CA LEU A 69 -0.02 2.63 -2.69
C LEU A 69 -1.00 3.51 -1.93
N LEU A 70 -0.60 4.75 -1.67
CA LEU A 70 -1.45 5.69 -0.95
C LEU A 70 -2.72 6.00 -1.75
N ALA A 71 -2.57 6.34 -3.02
CA ALA A 71 -3.71 6.64 -3.89
C ALA A 71 -4.63 5.43 -4.06
N SER A 72 -4.04 4.25 -4.24
CA SER A 72 -4.81 3.02 -4.41
C SER A 72 -5.60 2.66 -3.16
N THR A 73 -5.01 2.91 -1.98
CA THR A 73 -5.70 2.68 -0.72
C THR A 73 -6.89 3.62 -0.57
N LEU A 74 -6.71 4.88 -0.96
CA LEU A 74 -7.78 5.87 -0.87
C LEU A 74 -8.99 5.54 -1.73
N ILE A 75 -8.78 4.91 -2.88
CA ILE A 75 -9.89 4.56 -3.77
C ILE A 75 -10.46 3.18 -3.50
N THR A 76 -9.87 2.43 -2.57
CA THR A 76 -10.37 1.09 -2.22
C THR A 76 -11.27 1.23 -0.99
N PRO A 77 -12.56 0.87 -1.09
CA PRO A 77 -13.46 1.02 0.04
C PRO A 77 -12.99 0.27 1.29
N ASN A 78 -13.02 0.95 2.42
CA ASN A 78 -12.67 0.41 3.73
C ASN A 78 -11.23 -0.09 3.86
N ALA A 79 -10.36 0.28 2.93
CA ALA A 79 -8.96 -0.12 3.01
C ALA A 79 -8.20 0.80 3.94
N GLN A 80 -7.22 0.23 4.61
CA GLN A 80 -6.28 0.98 5.44
C GLN A 80 -4.87 0.59 5.04
N LEU A 81 -3.94 1.50 5.21
CA LEU A 81 -2.54 1.28 4.85
C LEU A 81 -1.71 1.06 6.10
N TRP A 82 -1.03 -0.07 6.14
CA TRP A 82 -0.05 -0.35 7.18
C TRP A 82 1.34 -0.27 6.58
N THR A 83 2.21 0.50 7.20
CA THR A 83 3.57 0.69 6.70
C THR A 83 4.52 0.95 7.86
N LEU A 84 5.75 0.51 7.68
CA LEU A 84 6.84 0.83 8.60
C LEU A 84 7.61 2.09 8.18
N ASP A 85 7.35 2.59 6.98
CA ASP A 85 7.99 3.82 6.51
C ASP A 85 7.38 5.02 7.20
N LYS A 86 8.20 5.81 7.87
CA LYS A 86 7.72 6.91 8.69
C LYS A 86 7.05 8.02 7.89
N ARG A 87 7.59 8.31 6.70
CA ARG A 87 7.03 9.38 5.86
C ARG A 87 5.66 8.97 5.32
N LEU A 88 5.56 7.73 4.86
CA LEU A 88 4.29 7.21 4.36
C LEU A 88 3.28 7.08 5.49
N ALA A 89 3.72 6.71 6.69
CA ALA A 89 2.83 6.63 7.85
C ALA A 89 2.22 8.00 8.19
N VAL A 90 3.01 9.06 8.11
CA VAL A 90 2.51 10.42 8.35
C VAL A 90 1.43 10.78 7.33
N LEU A 91 1.66 10.47 6.06
CA LEU A 91 0.68 10.75 5.01
C LEU A 91 -0.58 9.91 5.19
N SER A 92 -0.42 8.65 5.58
CA SER A 92 -1.56 7.77 5.82
C SER A 92 -2.46 8.32 6.92
N LYS A 93 -1.88 8.88 7.97
CA LYS A 93 -2.65 9.53 9.02
C LYS A 93 -3.34 10.79 8.52
N ARG A 94 -2.64 11.59 7.71
CA ARG A 94 -3.22 12.80 7.14
C ARG A 94 -4.49 12.50 6.36
N PHE A 95 -4.51 11.40 5.63
CA PHE A 95 -5.68 11.01 4.82
C PHE A 95 -6.60 10.04 5.56
N GLU A 96 -6.34 9.79 6.85
CA GLU A 96 -7.19 8.98 7.71
C GLU A 96 -7.35 7.53 7.22
N ILE A 97 -6.30 6.98 6.64
CA ILE A 97 -6.29 5.60 6.16
C ILE A 97 -5.21 4.75 6.83
N ALA A 98 -4.54 5.28 7.85
CA ALA A 98 -3.51 4.50 8.54
C ALA A 98 -4.15 3.39 9.35
N TYR A 99 -3.61 2.17 9.21
CA TYR A 99 -4.01 1.08 10.09
C TYR A 99 -3.54 1.37 11.50
N GLN A 100 -4.44 1.25 12.44
CA GLN A 100 -4.13 1.47 13.84
C GLN A 100 -4.43 0.20 14.62
N THR A 101 -3.50 -0.16 15.50
CA THR A 101 -3.74 -1.24 16.43
C THR A 101 -4.35 -0.66 17.69
N PHE A 102 -5.08 -1.48 18.40
CA PHE A 102 -5.64 -1.07 19.69
C PHE A 102 -4.67 -1.35 20.84
N MET A 103 -3.49 -1.81 20.49
CA MET A 103 -2.47 -2.18 21.46
C MET A 103 -1.43 -1.07 21.52
N HIS A 104 -1.64 -0.13 22.40
CA HIS A 104 -0.67 0.94 22.60
C HIS A 104 -0.93 1.70 23.86
#